data_c6a464c18e43a47ce57bed8dd9458346
#
_entry.id   c6a464c18e43a47ce57bed8dd9458346
#
_cell.length_a   1.000
_cell.length_b   1.000
_cell.length_c   1.000
_cell.angle_alpha   90.00
_cell.angle_beta   90.00
_cell.angle_gamma   90.00
#
_symmetry.space_group_name_H-M   'P 1'
#
loop_
_entity.id
_entity.type
_entity.pdbx_description
1 polymer ?
#
loop_
_entity_poly.entity_id
_entity_poly.type
_entity_poly.pdbx_seq_one_letter_code
_entity_poly.pdbx_strand_id
1 'polypeptide(L)'
;KFEENMDICLKESDYDSFEERRNASFNNGKLRGIGLSNTIELAQGQPMESASININSNGQVEIIAGTKDFGQGHSTVYKQMVFSKLGIDTDKMVFKDGDTNDLSFGHGSFGSRSMFMGGSALFNAANQIIEKGKEIAAHVLEAALGDINFESGEFTIVGTDKSLTIEEVAGLANNTDNLPEGMKTGLFETGVYEASAPTFPNGCHVCELEIDQETGQIELLRYTIVDDVGTVINPLTL
;
A
#
# COMPACT_ATOMS: atom_id res chain seq x y z
N LYS A 1 3.26 22.65 3.94
CA LYS A 1 3.83 21.30 3.87
C LYS A 1 5.13 21.26 3.06
N PHE A 2 5.17 21.71 1.79
CA PHE A 2 6.38 21.62 0.95
C PHE A 2 7.56 22.43 1.51
N GLU A 3 7.33 23.68 1.88
CA GLU A 3 8.31 24.56 2.54
C GLU A 3 8.71 23.99 3.92
N GLU A 4 7.77 23.49 4.69
CA GLU A 4 8.00 22.88 5.99
C GLU A 4 8.91 21.65 5.91
N ASN A 5 8.74 20.77 4.91
CA ASN A 5 9.63 19.63 4.69
C ASN A 5 11.06 20.08 4.38
N MET A 6 11.20 21.13 3.58
CA MET A 6 12.51 21.75 3.29
C MET A 6 13.12 22.32 4.55
N ASP A 7 12.39 23.10 5.34
CA ASP A 7 12.89 23.72 6.56
C ASP A 7 13.36 22.67 7.59
N ILE A 8 12.57 21.59 7.75
CA ILE A 8 12.95 20.46 8.60
C ILE A 8 14.24 19.81 8.08
N CYS A 9 14.31 19.54 6.76
CA CYS A 9 15.47 18.90 6.16
C CYS A 9 16.75 19.74 6.29
N LEU A 10 16.66 21.06 6.09
CA LEU A 10 17.77 21.98 6.29
C LEU A 10 18.26 21.98 7.75
N LYS A 11 17.33 21.98 8.70
CA LYS A 11 17.64 21.92 10.13
C LYS A 11 18.29 20.58 10.50
N GLU A 12 17.69 19.44 10.12
CA GLU A 12 18.20 18.10 10.45
C GLU A 12 19.56 17.80 9.77
N SER A 13 19.83 18.40 8.62
CA SER A 13 21.12 18.29 7.94
C SER A 13 22.17 19.25 8.48
N ASP A 14 21.80 20.14 9.41
CA ASP A 14 22.68 21.22 9.90
C ASP A 14 23.31 22.01 8.72
N TYR A 15 22.43 22.42 7.79
CA TYR A 15 22.82 23.02 6.53
C TYR A 15 23.62 24.32 6.72
N ASP A 16 23.22 25.14 7.68
CA ASP A 16 23.83 26.47 7.94
C ASP A 16 25.29 26.38 8.38
N SER A 17 25.69 25.28 9.09
CA SER A 17 27.07 25.08 9.54
C SER A 17 27.97 24.41 8.48
N PHE A 18 27.49 24.26 7.21
CA PHE A 18 28.25 23.57 6.17
C PHE A 18 29.61 24.20 5.90
N GLU A 19 29.74 25.51 5.83
CA GLU A 19 31.00 26.17 5.52
C GLU A 19 32.10 25.89 6.57
N GLU A 20 31.73 25.73 7.85
CA GLU A 20 32.69 25.35 8.90
C GLU A 20 33.22 23.93 8.64
N ARG A 21 32.31 22.98 8.32
CA ARG A 21 32.69 21.60 8.00
C ARG A 21 33.52 21.49 6.71
N ARG A 22 33.19 22.30 5.70
CA ARG A 22 33.93 22.38 4.44
C ARG A 22 35.38 22.84 4.67
N ASN A 23 35.56 23.88 5.47
CA ASN A 23 36.88 24.41 5.80
C ASN A 23 37.71 23.40 6.61
N ALA A 24 37.07 22.68 7.54
CA ALA A 24 37.75 21.64 8.32
C ALA A 24 38.21 20.47 7.39
N SER A 25 37.39 20.05 6.44
CA SER A 25 37.75 19.03 5.46
C SER A 25 38.91 19.48 4.54
N PHE A 26 38.86 20.72 4.08
CA PHE A 26 39.93 21.29 3.24
C PHE A 26 41.30 21.29 3.96
N ASN A 27 41.33 21.65 5.23
CA ASN A 27 42.56 21.63 6.05
C ASN A 27 43.10 20.19 6.24
N ASN A 28 42.27 19.15 6.01
CA ASN A 28 42.67 17.76 6.07
C ASN A 28 42.87 17.12 4.67
N GLY A 29 43.05 17.92 3.62
CA GLY A 29 43.28 17.43 2.27
C GLY A 29 42.06 16.86 1.56
N LYS A 30 40.85 17.17 2.04
CA LYS A 30 39.59 16.73 1.46
C LYS A 30 38.83 17.90 0.82
N LEU A 31 38.09 17.62 -0.24
CA LEU A 31 37.08 18.53 -0.79
C LEU A 31 35.71 18.10 -0.30
N ARG A 32 34.99 18.99 0.39
CA ARG A 32 33.64 18.68 0.89
C ARG A 32 32.58 19.43 0.09
N GLY A 33 31.54 18.73 -0.32
CA GLY A 33 30.41 19.25 -1.06
C GLY A 33 29.08 18.93 -0.41
N ILE A 34 28.09 19.81 -0.58
CA ILE A 34 26.71 19.62 -0.18
C ILE A 34 25.79 19.87 -1.37
N GLY A 35 24.76 19.05 -1.52
CA GLY A 35 23.70 19.23 -2.50
C GLY A 35 22.33 19.11 -1.86
N LEU A 36 21.38 19.89 -2.38
CA LEU A 36 19.99 19.87 -1.95
C LEU A 36 19.09 19.59 -3.15
N SER A 37 18.11 18.72 -2.96
CA SER A 37 17.03 18.48 -3.92
C SER A 37 15.70 18.61 -3.20
N ASN A 38 14.82 19.46 -3.73
CA ASN A 38 13.44 19.59 -3.25
C ASN A 38 12.50 19.13 -4.36
N THR A 39 11.67 18.12 -4.08
CA THR A 39 10.91 17.40 -5.10
C THR A 39 9.42 17.40 -4.78
N ILE A 40 8.62 17.37 -5.83
CA ILE A 40 7.18 17.14 -5.80
C ILE A 40 6.81 16.23 -6.96
N GLU A 41 6.07 15.17 -6.69
CA GLU A 41 5.59 14.23 -7.70
C GLU A 41 4.08 14.43 -7.93
N LEU A 42 3.64 14.34 -9.18
CA LEU A 42 2.22 14.26 -9.53
C LEU A 42 1.85 12.78 -9.66
N ALA A 43 1.24 12.22 -8.60
CA ALA A 43 0.86 10.82 -8.54
C ALA A 43 -0.60 10.61 -8.98
N GLN A 44 -0.81 10.00 -10.13
CA GLN A 44 -2.11 9.58 -10.65
C GLN A 44 -1.97 8.67 -11.88
N GLY A 45 -1.23 9.09 -12.89
CA GLY A 45 -1.23 8.45 -14.20
C GLY A 45 -2.63 8.46 -14.83
N GLN A 46 -3.14 7.29 -15.28
CA GLN A 46 -4.52 7.13 -15.72
C GLN A 46 -5.48 7.21 -14.51
N PRO A 47 -6.68 7.82 -14.67
CA PRO A 47 -7.55 8.15 -13.54
C PRO A 47 -8.28 6.94 -12.93
N MET A 48 -8.18 5.75 -13.52
CA MET A 48 -8.90 4.56 -13.10
C MET A 48 -7.95 3.36 -12.93
N GLU A 49 -8.24 2.47 -11.98
CA GLU A 49 -7.52 1.20 -11.79
C GLU A 49 -8.44 0.15 -11.18
N SER A 50 -8.10 -1.16 -11.39
CA SER A 50 -8.79 -2.27 -10.76
C SER A 50 -7.86 -3.21 -10.02
N ALA A 51 -8.43 -3.89 -9.01
CA ALA A 51 -7.80 -5.00 -8.31
C ALA A 51 -8.89 -5.97 -7.84
N SER A 52 -8.55 -7.26 -7.75
CA SER A 52 -9.48 -8.29 -7.30
C SER A 52 -8.94 -9.05 -6.10
N ILE A 53 -9.85 -9.51 -5.25
CA ILE A 53 -9.58 -10.44 -4.15
C ILE A 53 -10.50 -11.64 -4.32
N ASN A 54 -9.92 -12.83 -4.29
CA ASN A 54 -10.62 -14.09 -4.28
C ASN A 54 -10.21 -14.90 -3.05
N ILE A 55 -11.16 -15.29 -2.21
CA ILE A 55 -10.93 -16.15 -1.06
C ILE A 55 -11.53 -17.52 -1.37
N ASN A 56 -10.65 -18.49 -1.58
CA ASN A 56 -11.03 -19.86 -1.92
C ASN A 56 -11.66 -20.60 -0.73
N SER A 57 -12.39 -21.68 -1.01
CA SER A 57 -13.04 -22.52 0.02
C SER A 57 -12.07 -23.15 1.05
N ASN A 58 -10.76 -23.15 0.76
CA ASN A 58 -9.72 -23.63 1.67
C ASN A 58 -9.02 -22.50 2.44
N GLY A 59 -9.54 -21.27 2.35
CA GLY A 59 -8.99 -20.09 3.03
C GLY A 59 -7.77 -19.46 2.35
N GLN A 60 -7.33 -19.95 1.18
CA GLN A 60 -6.30 -19.26 0.40
C GLN A 60 -6.85 -18.02 -0.27
N VAL A 61 -6.06 -16.95 -0.28
CA VAL A 61 -6.41 -15.65 -0.87
C VAL A 61 -5.57 -15.41 -2.11
N GLU A 62 -6.23 -15.09 -3.20
CA GLU A 62 -5.60 -14.62 -4.43
C GLU A 62 -5.86 -13.12 -4.57
N ILE A 63 -4.79 -12.34 -4.66
CA ILE A 63 -4.81 -10.90 -4.90
C ILE A 63 -4.34 -10.68 -6.32
N ILE A 64 -5.16 -10.02 -7.13
CA ILE A 64 -4.83 -9.72 -8.53
C ILE A 64 -4.84 -8.20 -8.69
N ALA A 65 -3.72 -7.63 -9.14
CA ALA A 65 -3.58 -6.19 -9.29
C ALA A 65 -3.38 -5.78 -10.75
N GLY A 66 -4.05 -4.70 -11.14
CA GLY A 66 -3.86 -4.06 -12.44
C GLY A 66 -2.52 -3.30 -12.54
N THR A 67 -1.86 -3.03 -11.41
CA THR A 67 -0.54 -2.42 -11.33
C THR A 67 0.55 -3.49 -11.27
N LYS A 68 1.59 -3.35 -12.13
CA LYS A 68 2.67 -4.33 -12.27
C LYS A 68 3.82 -4.08 -11.29
N ASP A 69 4.28 -5.13 -10.63
CA ASP A 69 5.50 -5.13 -9.82
C ASP A 69 6.75 -5.25 -10.71
N PHE A 70 7.68 -4.34 -10.55
CA PHE A 70 9.01 -4.34 -11.19
C PHE A 70 10.15 -4.45 -10.17
N GLY A 71 9.84 -4.86 -8.92
CA GLY A 71 10.77 -4.92 -7.80
C GLY A 71 10.52 -3.86 -6.72
N GLN A 72 9.46 -3.04 -6.84
CA GLN A 72 9.10 -2.02 -5.85
C GLN A 72 8.26 -2.55 -4.67
N GLY A 73 8.08 -3.87 -4.58
CA GLY A 73 7.52 -4.52 -3.39
C GLY A 73 6.00 -4.53 -3.30
N HIS A 74 5.26 -4.49 -4.42
CA HIS A 74 3.79 -4.54 -4.43
C HIS A 74 3.25 -5.77 -3.70
N SER A 75 3.85 -6.95 -3.93
CA SER A 75 3.43 -8.19 -3.27
C SER A 75 3.43 -8.06 -1.76
N THR A 76 4.45 -7.43 -1.18
CA THR A 76 4.56 -7.22 0.27
C THR A 76 3.49 -6.28 0.78
N VAL A 77 3.40 -5.08 0.20
CA VAL A 77 2.50 -4.04 0.73
C VAL A 77 1.02 -4.35 0.45
N TYR A 78 0.68 -4.96 -0.68
CA TYR A 78 -0.71 -5.33 -0.97
C TYR A 78 -1.20 -6.48 -0.08
N LYS A 79 -0.38 -7.50 0.17
CA LYS A 79 -0.70 -8.55 1.16
C LYS A 79 -0.89 -7.97 2.56
N GLN A 80 -0.05 -7.01 2.95
CA GLN A 80 -0.13 -6.32 4.23
C GLN A 80 -1.42 -5.50 4.37
N MET A 81 -1.86 -4.83 3.29
CA MET A 81 -3.15 -4.12 3.26
C MET A 81 -4.33 -5.09 3.42
N VAL A 82 -4.31 -6.22 2.70
CA VAL A 82 -5.36 -7.25 2.80
C VAL A 82 -5.38 -7.89 4.19
N PHE A 83 -4.22 -8.21 4.77
CA PHE A 83 -4.11 -8.66 6.17
C PHE A 83 -4.74 -7.66 7.13
N SER A 84 -4.34 -6.39 7.04
CA SER A 84 -4.87 -5.33 7.92
C SER A 84 -6.38 -5.16 7.81
N LYS A 85 -6.96 -5.42 6.63
CA LYS A 85 -8.38 -5.20 6.36
C LYS A 85 -9.23 -6.44 6.63
N LEU A 86 -8.73 -7.63 6.27
CA LEU A 86 -9.49 -8.89 6.32
C LEU A 86 -9.06 -9.84 7.44
N GLY A 87 -7.95 -9.59 8.12
CA GLY A 87 -7.46 -10.43 9.21
C GLY A 87 -6.90 -11.80 8.79
N ILE A 88 -6.61 -12.01 7.50
CA ILE A 88 -6.07 -13.26 6.96
C ILE A 88 -4.55 -13.18 6.87
N ASP A 89 -3.84 -14.19 7.35
CA ASP A 89 -2.38 -14.22 7.34
C ASP A 89 -1.79 -14.14 5.93
N THR A 90 -0.69 -13.39 5.79
CA THR A 90 -0.04 -13.14 4.49
C THR A 90 0.58 -14.37 3.82
N ASP A 91 0.86 -15.42 4.59
CA ASP A 91 1.35 -16.71 4.09
C ASP A 91 0.27 -17.51 3.34
N LYS A 92 -1.02 -17.24 3.63
CA LYS A 92 -2.16 -17.78 2.87
C LYS A 92 -2.45 -17.01 1.57
N MET A 93 -1.69 -15.93 1.28
CA MET A 93 -1.96 -15.05 0.14
C MET A 93 -1.03 -15.31 -1.02
N VAL A 94 -1.59 -15.38 -2.22
CA VAL A 94 -0.86 -15.36 -3.49
C VAL A 94 -1.13 -14.03 -4.17
N PHE A 95 -0.07 -13.36 -4.61
CA PHE A 95 -0.16 -12.12 -5.38
C PHE A 95 0.11 -12.41 -6.86
N LYS A 96 -0.76 -11.88 -7.72
CA LYS A 96 -0.66 -11.97 -9.18
C LYS A 96 -0.76 -10.60 -9.81
N ASP A 97 0.03 -10.38 -10.84
CA ASP A 97 -0.02 -9.17 -11.66
C ASP A 97 0.52 -9.44 -13.08
N GLY A 98 0.28 -8.50 -13.98
CA GLY A 98 0.87 -8.52 -15.33
C GLY A 98 0.27 -9.53 -16.30
N ASP A 99 -0.79 -10.25 -15.96
CA ASP A 99 -1.57 -11.10 -16.87
C ASP A 99 -2.91 -10.45 -17.17
N THR A 100 -3.15 -10.10 -18.43
CA THR A 100 -4.38 -9.46 -18.90
C THR A 100 -5.59 -10.41 -18.95
N ASN A 101 -5.38 -11.72 -18.72
CA ASN A 101 -6.49 -12.67 -18.60
C ASN A 101 -7.10 -12.68 -17.20
N ASP A 102 -6.36 -12.21 -16.19
CA ASP A 102 -6.80 -12.28 -14.79
C ASP A 102 -7.71 -11.11 -14.39
N LEU A 103 -7.61 -9.96 -15.08
CA LEU A 103 -8.42 -8.78 -14.81
C LEU A 103 -9.10 -8.24 -16.07
N SER A 104 -10.30 -7.67 -15.90
CA SER A 104 -11.05 -7.05 -16.99
C SER A 104 -10.35 -5.81 -17.56
N PHE A 105 -9.63 -5.08 -16.71
CA PHE A 105 -8.73 -4.00 -17.10
C PHE A 105 -7.67 -3.73 -16.03
N GLY A 106 -6.54 -3.17 -16.45
CA GLY A 106 -5.46 -2.68 -15.61
C GLY A 106 -4.57 -1.76 -16.44
N HIS A 107 -4.07 -0.69 -15.85
CA HIS A 107 -3.26 0.30 -16.57
C HIS A 107 -1.76 0.19 -16.30
N GLY A 108 -1.36 -0.68 -15.36
CA GLY A 108 0.04 -0.89 -15.02
C GLY A 108 0.63 0.14 -14.05
N SER A 109 1.96 0.15 -13.93
CA SER A 109 2.70 0.98 -12.98
C SER A 109 3.50 2.06 -13.70
N PHE A 110 3.10 3.31 -13.55
CA PHE A 110 3.75 4.53 -14.04
C PHE A 110 3.13 5.73 -13.34
N GLY A 111 3.77 6.91 -13.37
CA GLY A 111 3.21 8.14 -12.80
C GLY A 111 2.85 8.02 -11.32
N SER A 112 3.66 7.29 -10.55
CA SER A 112 3.54 7.10 -9.08
C SER A 112 2.15 6.62 -8.62
N ARG A 113 1.46 5.81 -9.44
CA ARG A 113 0.06 5.44 -9.25
C ARG A 113 -0.21 4.15 -8.47
N SER A 114 0.79 3.30 -8.30
CA SER A 114 0.58 1.93 -7.80
C SER A 114 -0.14 1.89 -6.45
N MET A 115 0.35 2.62 -5.44
CA MET A 115 -0.32 2.63 -4.14
C MET A 115 -1.60 3.49 -4.17
N PHE A 116 -1.54 4.68 -4.78
CA PHE A 116 -2.69 5.58 -4.81
C PHE A 116 -3.87 4.97 -5.56
N MET A 117 -3.65 4.47 -6.78
CA MET A 117 -4.72 3.91 -7.62
C MET A 117 -4.95 2.42 -7.34
N GLY A 118 -3.89 1.61 -7.44
CA GLY A 118 -3.98 0.16 -7.26
C GLY A 118 -4.30 -0.23 -5.82
N GLY A 119 -3.67 0.42 -4.83
CA GLY A 119 -3.98 0.20 -3.42
C GLY A 119 -5.41 0.62 -3.06
N SER A 120 -5.92 1.74 -3.62
CA SER A 120 -7.31 2.16 -3.42
C SER A 120 -8.32 1.19 -4.07
N ALA A 121 -8.02 0.67 -5.26
CA ALA A 121 -8.85 -0.35 -5.91
C ALA A 121 -8.89 -1.64 -5.07
N LEU A 122 -7.73 -2.07 -4.54
CA LEU A 122 -7.64 -3.23 -3.65
C LEU A 122 -8.42 -3.02 -2.34
N PHE A 123 -8.36 -1.83 -1.77
CA PHE A 123 -9.14 -1.48 -0.58
C PHE A 123 -10.65 -1.53 -0.84
N ASN A 124 -11.10 -1.09 -2.03
CA ASN A 124 -12.50 -1.21 -2.44
C ASN A 124 -12.91 -2.68 -2.61
N ALA A 125 -12.05 -3.53 -3.22
CA ALA A 125 -12.31 -4.96 -3.31
C ALA A 125 -12.46 -5.60 -1.92
N ALA A 126 -11.58 -5.27 -0.97
CA ALA A 126 -11.65 -5.78 0.38
C ALA A 126 -12.94 -5.34 1.11
N ASN A 127 -13.39 -4.10 0.92
CA ASN A 127 -14.67 -3.65 1.47
C ASN A 127 -15.85 -4.44 0.89
N GLN A 128 -15.85 -4.70 -0.42
CA GLN A 128 -16.90 -5.49 -1.07
C GLN A 128 -16.90 -6.95 -0.58
N ILE A 129 -15.72 -7.55 -0.34
CA ILE A 129 -15.59 -8.87 0.30
C ILE A 129 -16.24 -8.87 1.68
N ILE A 130 -15.99 -7.84 2.50
CA ILE A 130 -16.60 -7.71 3.83
C ILE A 130 -18.12 -7.61 3.73
N GLU A 131 -18.64 -6.75 2.87
CA GLU A 131 -20.09 -6.57 2.74
C GLU A 131 -20.78 -7.85 2.24
N LYS A 132 -20.21 -8.50 1.21
CA LYS A 132 -20.72 -9.81 0.75
C LYS A 132 -20.63 -10.88 1.84
N GLY A 133 -19.54 -10.90 2.59
CA GLY A 133 -19.38 -11.82 3.74
C GLY A 133 -20.41 -11.58 4.81
N LYS A 134 -20.76 -10.32 5.13
CA LYS A 134 -21.83 -9.99 6.06
C LYS A 134 -23.20 -10.48 5.59
N GLU A 135 -23.51 -10.33 4.30
CA GLU A 135 -24.77 -10.84 3.74
C GLU A 135 -24.87 -12.36 3.85
N ILE A 136 -23.78 -13.09 3.56
CA ILE A 136 -23.72 -14.55 3.71
C ILE A 136 -23.85 -14.94 5.18
N ALA A 137 -23.09 -14.31 6.09
CA ALA A 137 -23.13 -14.58 7.51
C ALA A 137 -24.52 -14.30 8.11
N ALA A 138 -25.16 -13.20 7.72
CA ALA A 138 -26.52 -12.88 8.14
C ALA A 138 -27.52 -13.95 7.70
N HIS A 139 -27.42 -14.43 6.46
CA HIS A 139 -28.28 -15.49 5.92
C HIS A 139 -28.10 -16.81 6.67
N VAL A 140 -26.85 -17.24 6.86
CA VAL A 140 -26.52 -18.53 7.49
C VAL A 140 -26.82 -18.53 9.00
N LEU A 141 -26.57 -17.41 9.67
CA LEU A 141 -26.80 -17.26 11.12
C LEU A 141 -28.24 -16.86 11.46
N GLU A 142 -29.12 -16.71 10.45
CA GLU A 142 -30.50 -16.24 10.57
C GLU A 142 -30.62 -14.93 11.37
N ALA A 143 -29.74 -13.97 11.08
CA ALA A 143 -29.65 -12.66 11.71
C ALA A 143 -29.96 -11.52 10.73
N ALA A 144 -30.31 -10.35 11.24
CA ALA A 144 -30.42 -9.16 10.39
C ALA A 144 -29.04 -8.68 9.95
N LEU A 145 -28.91 -8.21 8.70
CA LEU A 145 -27.62 -7.72 8.15
C LEU A 145 -27.00 -6.62 9.05
N GLY A 146 -27.84 -5.74 9.62
CA GLY A 146 -27.38 -4.66 10.50
C GLY A 146 -26.81 -5.13 11.84
N ASP A 147 -27.06 -6.38 12.23
CA ASP A 147 -26.56 -6.98 13.47
C ASP A 147 -25.24 -7.74 13.26
N ILE A 148 -24.75 -7.85 12.01
CA ILE A 148 -23.47 -8.49 11.72
C ILE A 148 -22.35 -7.44 11.78
N ASN A 149 -21.43 -7.60 12.72
CA ASN A 149 -20.15 -6.89 12.75
C ASN A 149 -19.05 -7.72 12.09
N PHE A 150 -18.07 -7.05 11.47
CA PHE A 150 -16.85 -7.67 10.96
C PHE A 150 -15.65 -7.03 11.61
N GLU A 151 -14.82 -7.84 12.24
CA GLU A 151 -13.56 -7.39 12.84
C GLU A 151 -12.52 -8.51 12.80
N SER A 152 -11.30 -8.20 12.40
CA SER A 152 -10.14 -9.13 12.44
C SER A 152 -10.40 -10.52 11.84
N GLY A 153 -11.16 -10.60 10.75
CA GLY A 153 -11.44 -11.86 10.05
C GLY A 153 -12.67 -12.61 10.55
N GLU A 154 -13.46 -12.03 11.46
CA GLU A 154 -14.67 -12.65 12.00
C GLU A 154 -15.92 -11.82 11.75
N PHE A 155 -17.00 -12.50 11.36
CA PHE A 155 -18.36 -11.98 11.26
C PHE A 155 -19.14 -12.42 12.50
N THR A 156 -19.52 -11.50 13.37
CA THR A 156 -20.15 -11.78 14.67
C THR A 156 -21.53 -11.13 14.77
N ILE A 157 -22.53 -11.84 15.31
CA ILE A 157 -23.81 -11.23 15.66
C ILE A 157 -23.61 -10.39 16.92
N VAL A 158 -23.84 -9.09 16.83
CA VAL A 158 -23.67 -8.13 17.93
C VAL A 158 -24.47 -8.58 19.17
N GLY A 159 -23.79 -8.62 20.31
CA GLY A 159 -24.39 -9.00 21.59
C GLY A 159 -24.55 -10.51 21.82
N THR A 160 -23.95 -11.35 20.98
CA THR A 160 -23.96 -12.82 21.12
C THR A 160 -22.54 -13.39 20.99
N ASP A 161 -22.41 -14.71 21.20
CA ASP A 161 -21.20 -15.51 20.98
C ASP A 161 -21.18 -16.22 19.60
N LYS A 162 -22.17 -15.93 18.74
CA LYS A 162 -22.25 -16.54 17.41
C LYS A 162 -21.39 -15.76 16.43
N SER A 163 -20.42 -16.43 15.82
CA SER A 163 -19.56 -15.87 14.79
C SER A 163 -19.26 -16.91 13.69
N LEU A 164 -18.80 -16.40 12.55
CA LEU A 164 -18.20 -17.15 11.45
C LEU A 164 -16.89 -16.47 11.06
N THR A 165 -15.83 -17.23 10.90
CA THR A 165 -14.58 -16.72 10.33
C THR A 165 -14.77 -16.44 8.83
N ILE A 166 -13.96 -15.54 8.27
CA ILE A 166 -13.99 -15.24 6.84
C ILE A 166 -13.69 -16.50 6.00
N GLU A 167 -12.89 -17.42 6.51
CA GLU A 167 -12.57 -18.70 5.87
C GLU A 167 -13.80 -19.62 5.84
N GLU A 168 -14.57 -19.70 6.93
CA GLU A 168 -15.84 -20.44 6.96
C GLU A 168 -16.85 -19.84 6.00
N VAL A 169 -16.98 -18.50 5.98
CA VAL A 169 -17.84 -17.80 5.01
C VAL A 169 -17.41 -18.08 3.58
N ALA A 170 -16.11 -18.10 3.27
CA ALA A 170 -15.61 -18.45 1.95
C ALA A 170 -15.95 -19.90 1.56
N GLY A 171 -15.90 -20.83 2.52
CA GLY A 171 -16.36 -22.21 2.34
C GLY A 171 -17.85 -22.28 2.02
N LEU A 172 -18.68 -21.61 2.81
CA LEU A 172 -20.13 -21.54 2.65
C LEU A 172 -20.55 -20.88 1.33
N ALA A 173 -19.81 -19.87 0.88
CA ALA A 173 -20.08 -19.13 -0.34
C ALA A 173 -20.07 -19.97 -1.63
N ASN A 174 -19.53 -21.19 -1.60
CA ASN A 174 -19.50 -22.08 -2.77
C ASN A 174 -20.77 -22.93 -2.93
N ASN A 175 -21.67 -22.94 -1.94
CA ASN A 175 -22.95 -23.63 -2.02
C ASN A 175 -24.10 -22.61 -2.10
N THR A 176 -24.89 -22.68 -3.16
CA THR A 176 -26.06 -21.81 -3.39
C THR A 176 -27.08 -21.82 -2.25
N ASP A 177 -27.22 -22.95 -1.54
CA ASP A 177 -28.18 -23.10 -0.44
C ASP A 177 -27.83 -22.22 0.77
N ASN A 178 -26.57 -21.79 0.88
CA ASN A 178 -26.07 -20.91 1.94
C ASN A 178 -26.08 -19.43 1.56
N LEU A 179 -26.58 -19.10 0.36
CA LEU A 179 -26.52 -17.74 -0.17
C LEU A 179 -27.91 -17.10 -0.21
N PRO A 180 -27.99 -15.78 0.02
CA PRO A 180 -29.19 -15.02 -0.30
C PRO A 180 -29.61 -15.22 -1.78
N GLU A 181 -30.90 -15.12 -2.03
CA GLU A 181 -31.46 -15.26 -3.40
C GLU A 181 -30.80 -14.30 -4.39
N GLY A 182 -30.31 -14.83 -5.50
CA GLY A 182 -29.66 -14.08 -6.57
C GLY A 182 -28.17 -13.77 -6.34
N MET A 183 -27.60 -14.12 -5.19
CA MET A 183 -26.17 -13.94 -4.95
C MET A 183 -25.33 -14.96 -5.74
N LYS A 184 -24.25 -14.49 -6.35
CA LYS A 184 -23.29 -15.37 -7.04
C LYS A 184 -22.41 -16.12 -6.05
N THR A 185 -22.13 -17.39 -6.36
CA THR A 185 -21.22 -18.26 -5.59
C THR A 185 -19.78 -17.71 -5.55
N GLY A 186 -19.04 -18.11 -4.50
CA GLY A 186 -17.67 -17.72 -4.24
C GLY A 186 -17.54 -16.40 -3.48
N LEU A 187 -16.50 -16.28 -2.69
CA LEU A 187 -16.14 -15.03 -2.00
C LEU A 187 -15.06 -14.29 -2.81
N PHE A 188 -15.50 -13.68 -3.90
CA PHE A 188 -14.69 -12.98 -4.90
C PHE A 188 -15.29 -11.62 -5.22
N GLU A 189 -14.44 -10.58 -5.21
CA GLU A 189 -14.86 -9.24 -5.60
C GLU A 189 -13.75 -8.49 -6.35
N THR A 190 -14.16 -7.59 -7.25
CA THR A 190 -13.28 -6.69 -8.00
C THR A 190 -13.58 -5.25 -7.62
N GLY A 191 -12.63 -4.62 -6.96
CA GLY A 191 -12.70 -3.20 -6.67
C GLY A 191 -12.17 -2.37 -7.84
N VAL A 192 -12.84 -1.25 -8.09
CA VAL A 192 -12.41 -0.21 -9.03
C VAL A 192 -12.24 1.07 -8.24
N TYR A 193 -11.19 1.82 -8.55
CA TYR A 193 -10.99 3.16 -8.02
C TYR A 193 -10.81 4.14 -9.16
N GLU A 194 -11.54 5.25 -9.09
CA GLU A 194 -11.43 6.38 -10.01
C GLU A 194 -11.06 7.63 -9.21
N ALA A 195 -9.92 8.23 -9.55
CA ALA A 195 -9.42 9.41 -8.88
C ALA A 195 -9.99 10.68 -9.50
N SER A 196 -10.57 11.53 -8.68
CA SER A 196 -11.08 12.87 -9.10
C SER A 196 -9.97 13.90 -9.26
N ALA A 197 -8.81 13.70 -8.63
CA ALA A 197 -7.64 14.58 -8.69
C ALA A 197 -6.37 13.80 -8.36
N PRO A 198 -5.19 14.28 -8.82
CA PRO A 198 -3.90 13.69 -8.43
C PRO A 198 -3.56 13.98 -6.97
N THR A 199 -2.63 13.19 -6.43
CA THR A 199 -1.96 13.46 -5.16
C THR A 199 -0.52 13.93 -5.42
N PHE A 200 0.10 14.55 -4.40
CA PHE A 200 1.40 15.19 -4.54
C PHE A 200 2.34 14.76 -3.40
N PRO A 201 2.84 13.51 -3.41
CA PRO A 201 3.95 13.15 -2.53
C PRO A 201 5.13 14.05 -2.82
N ASN A 202 5.86 14.42 -1.78
CA ASN A 202 6.90 15.44 -1.88
C ASN A 202 7.96 15.23 -0.83
N GLY A 203 9.15 15.80 -1.03
CA GLY A 203 10.23 15.69 -0.08
C GLY A 203 11.39 16.62 -0.36
N CYS A 204 12.29 16.70 0.62
CA CYS A 204 13.55 17.39 0.53
C CYS A 204 14.68 16.47 0.96
N HIS A 205 15.73 16.41 0.16
CA HIS A 205 16.92 15.61 0.41
C HIS A 205 18.16 16.50 0.43
N VAL A 206 19.02 16.27 1.43
CA VAL A 206 20.33 16.91 1.53
C VAL A 206 21.40 15.84 1.59
N CYS A 207 22.35 15.91 0.66
CA CYS A 207 23.49 15.01 0.53
C CYS A 207 24.78 15.76 0.82
N GLU A 208 25.65 15.21 1.66
CA GLU A 208 26.95 15.78 2.00
C GLU A 208 28.04 14.70 1.81
N LEU A 209 29.06 15.03 1.05
CA LEU A 209 30.14 14.12 0.69
C LEU A 209 31.52 14.77 0.77
N GLU A 210 32.55 13.94 0.87
CA GLU A 210 33.95 14.32 0.74
C GLU A 210 34.61 13.62 -0.45
N ILE A 211 35.62 14.30 -1.02
CA ILE A 211 36.50 13.75 -2.05
C ILE A 211 37.93 13.90 -1.59
N ASP A 212 38.69 12.82 -1.57
CA ASP A 212 40.10 12.82 -1.32
C ASP A 212 40.83 13.42 -2.53
N GLN A 213 41.62 14.50 -2.33
CA GLN A 213 42.26 15.23 -3.41
C GLN A 213 43.38 14.45 -4.11
N GLU A 214 43.99 13.47 -3.45
CA GLU A 214 45.10 12.71 -4.01
C GLU A 214 44.59 11.49 -4.79
N THR A 215 43.55 10.83 -4.27
CA THR A 215 43.06 9.56 -4.83
C THR A 215 41.80 9.72 -5.67
N GLY A 216 41.04 10.81 -5.48
CA GLY A 216 39.72 11.01 -6.06
C GLY A 216 38.62 10.15 -5.44
N GLN A 217 38.91 9.45 -4.34
CA GLN A 217 37.92 8.62 -3.64
C GLN A 217 36.82 9.48 -3.03
N ILE A 218 35.57 9.06 -3.28
CA ILE A 218 34.35 9.73 -2.76
C ILE A 218 33.86 9.00 -1.52
N GLU A 219 33.55 9.76 -0.48
CA GLU A 219 32.92 9.27 0.74
C GLU A 219 31.61 10.02 0.99
N LEU A 220 30.50 9.28 1.09
CA LEU A 220 29.21 9.83 1.48
C LEU A 220 29.16 9.97 2.99
N LEU A 221 29.16 11.20 3.51
CA LEU A 221 29.23 11.48 4.94
C LEU A 221 27.87 11.53 5.60
N ARG A 222 26.89 12.13 4.91
CA ARG A 222 25.52 12.30 5.41
C ARG A 222 24.54 12.34 4.26
N TYR A 223 23.40 11.69 4.48
CA TYR A 223 22.24 11.83 3.62
C TYR A 223 21.01 12.04 4.51
N THR A 224 20.36 13.19 4.39
CA THR A 224 19.18 13.58 5.17
C THR A 224 17.98 13.59 4.25
N ILE A 225 16.89 12.94 4.67
CA ILE A 225 15.65 12.83 3.91
C ILE A 225 14.50 13.27 4.80
N VAL A 226 13.62 14.10 4.26
CA VAL A 226 12.33 14.46 4.88
C VAL A 226 11.25 14.37 3.78
N ASP A 227 10.45 13.33 3.83
CA ASP A 227 9.42 13.05 2.82
C ASP A 227 8.01 13.06 3.42
N ASP A 228 7.03 13.57 2.67
CA ASP A 228 5.61 13.42 2.91
C ASP A 228 5.02 12.52 1.82
N VAL A 229 4.83 11.27 2.15
CA VAL A 229 4.22 10.24 1.29
C VAL A 229 2.78 9.92 1.71
N GLY A 230 2.20 10.69 2.64
CA GLY A 230 0.91 10.41 3.25
C GLY A 230 0.99 9.25 4.26
N THR A 231 0.06 8.30 4.16
CA THR A 231 0.06 7.13 5.07
C THR A 231 1.16 6.14 4.68
N VAL A 232 2.07 5.89 5.61
CA VAL A 232 3.13 4.88 5.45
C VAL A 232 2.53 3.49 5.66
N ILE A 233 2.53 2.67 4.61
CA ILE A 233 1.99 1.30 4.68
C ILE A 233 3.02 0.35 5.31
N ASN A 234 4.27 0.44 4.87
CA ASN A 234 5.35 -0.39 5.41
C ASN A 234 6.61 0.47 5.67
N PRO A 235 6.94 0.76 6.94
CA PRO A 235 8.11 1.58 7.28
C PRO A 235 9.46 0.96 6.88
N LEU A 236 9.53 -0.36 6.64
CA LEU A 236 10.77 -1.03 6.26
C LEU A 236 11.10 -0.88 4.77
N THR A 237 10.12 -0.52 3.95
CA THR A 237 10.26 -0.44 2.49
C THR A 237 10.06 0.97 1.95
N LEU A 238 9.94 1.95 2.85
CA LEU A 238 9.82 3.37 2.51
C LEU A 238 11.21 3.99 2.33
#